data_dab1ddfb93c908431b1a2f8b9265c3b6
#
_entry.id   dab1ddfb93c908431b1a2f8b9265c3b6
#
_cell.length_a   1.000
_cell.length_b   1.000
_cell.length_c   1.000
_cell.angle_alpha   90.00
_cell.angle_beta   90.00
_cell.angle_gamma   90.00
#
_symmetry.space_group_name_H-M   'P 1'
#
loop_
_entity.id
_entity.type
_entity.pdbx_description
1 polymer ?
#
loop_
_entity_poly.entity_id
_entity_poly.type
_entity_poly.pdbx_seq_one_letter_code
_entity_poly.pdbx_strand_id
1 'polypeptide(L)'
;MQELKFSTSQTERLDEFLRRELPRAVVSIQVLRACSTTGISNSKIRRLILAGAVQVNGRPVLRPAFELRGHSIITVRFEAERFFYEKQPDDLAFEMSDAAVLYEDENLIFVNKPADFPVEQTITGNRVNLHDAVVDYLWKRQPELRNPPYVGIMHRLDRTTSGVILFTKTRAVNKEISEVFQSHNLTKQYLAVVEAPHGEKGQASQFTVEMFMGRVTGKSQQGKWGQVAESRGGQYSKTDFRVLKKLSVEGRSCLLIECSLHTGRTHQIRVHLASRGLPILGDELYGGYPAKRMYLHAAHLAFTLNGKKYDVKAAHGFEATNVFSRE
;
A
#
# COMPACT_ATOMS: atom_id res chain seq x y z
N MET A 1 12.62 -19.52 -15.13
CA MET A 1 12.21 -19.95 -13.76
C MET A 1 12.92 -21.25 -13.45
N GLN A 2 13.57 -21.34 -12.30
CA GLN A 2 14.25 -22.53 -11.81
C GLN A 2 13.45 -23.12 -10.65
N GLU A 3 13.58 -24.42 -10.42
CA GLU A 3 12.88 -25.11 -9.32
C GLU A 3 13.88 -25.98 -8.53
N LEU A 4 13.80 -25.90 -7.21
CA LEU A 4 14.40 -26.86 -6.30
C LEU A 4 13.30 -27.79 -5.79
N LYS A 5 13.54 -29.08 -5.85
CA LYS A 5 12.60 -30.11 -5.37
C LYS A 5 13.21 -30.87 -4.20
N PHE A 6 12.42 -31.01 -3.16
CA PHE A 6 12.76 -31.74 -1.95
C PHE A 6 11.65 -32.74 -1.64
N SER A 7 11.98 -33.75 -0.88
CA SER A 7 11.01 -34.65 -0.27
C SER A 7 11.28 -34.77 1.23
N THR A 8 10.23 -34.83 2.03
CA THR A 8 10.36 -35.10 3.45
C THR A 8 9.90 -36.51 3.78
N SER A 9 10.59 -37.17 4.68
CA SER A 9 10.19 -38.47 5.24
C SER A 9 9.46 -38.36 6.58
N GLN A 10 9.43 -37.16 7.16
CA GLN A 10 8.88 -36.89 8.49
C GLN A 10 7.77 -35.87 8.48
N THR A 11 6.96 -35.87 9.53
CA THR A 11 6.00 -34.81 9.81
C THR A 11 6.74 -33.68 10.55
N GLU A 12 6.81 -32.51 9.90
CA GLU A 12 7.50 -31.33 10.45
C GLU A 12 6.94 -30.04 9.83
N ARG A 13 7.29 -28.89 10.40
CA ARG A 13 6.85 -27.60 9.87
C ARG A 13 7.64 -27.23 8.60
N LEU A 14 6.94 -26.66 7.62
CA LEU A 14 7.52 -26.23 6.34
C LEU A 14 8.67 -25.21 6.52
N ASP A 15 8.53 -24.24 7.42
CA ASP A 15 9.56 -23.24 7.67
C ASP A 15 10.81 -23.84 8.34
N GLU A 16 10.67 -24.87 9.17
CA GLU A 16 11.77 -25.59 9.79
C GLU A 16 12.47 -26.52 8.79
N PHE A 17 11.69 -27.25 7.98
CA PHE A 17 12.21 -28.05 6.88
C PHE A 17 13.06 -27.22 5.92
N LEU A 18 12.53 -26.10 5.43
CA LEU A 18 13.25 -25.22 4.49
C LEU A 18 14.47 -24.56 5.13
N ARG A 19 14.45 -24.28 6.43
CA ARG A 19 15.62 -23.77 7.16
C ARG A 19 16.78 -24.76 7.13
N ARG A 20 16.51 -26.04 7.20
CA ARG A 20 17.52 -27.11 7.17
C ARG A 20 17.98 -27.42 5.75
N GLU A 21 17.07 -27.59 4.81
CA GLU A 21 17.37 -28.12 3.48
C GLU A 21 17.76 -27.04 2.45
N LEU A 22 17.13 -25.87 2.51
CA LEU A 22 17.34 -24.84 1.50
C LEU A 22 18.79 -24.31 1.47
N PRO A 23 19.47 -24.04 2.61
CA PRO A 23 20.88 -23.62 2.60
C PRO A 23 21.81 -24.65 1.97
N ARG A 24 21.53 -25.94 2.15
CA ARG A 24 22.34 -27.04 1.59
C ARG A 24 22.22 -27.15 0.08
N ALA A 25 21.00 -26.96 -0.45
CA ALA A 25 20.75 -27.02 -1.88
C ALA A 25 21.28 -25.78 -2.62
N VAL A 26 21.40 -24.67 -1.94
CA VAL A 26 21.76 -23.36 -2.48
C VAL A 26 23.26 -23.21 -2.73
N VAL A 27 24.11 -23.97 -2.06
CA VAL A 27 25.57 -23.97 -2.31
C VAL A 27 25.92 -24.29 -3.76
N SER A 28 25.05 -24.99 -4.48
CA SER A 28 25.21 -25.33 -5.89
C SER A 28 24.68 -24.29 -6.88
N ILE A 29 23.96 -23.24 -6.43
CA ILE A 29 23.28 -22.27 -7.31
C ILE A 29 23.89 -20.88 -7.13
N GLN A 30 24.49 -20.34 -8.20
CA GLN A 30 25.29 -19.12 -8.21
C GLN A 30 24.53 -17.87 -7.68
N VAL A 31 23.22 -17.78 -7.91
CA VAL A 31 22.33 -16.69 -7.48
C VAL A 31 22.14 -16.63 -5.96
N LEU A 32 22.15 -17.78 -5.35
CA LEU A 32 21.99 -17.90 -3.91
C LEU A 32 23.34 -17.71 -3.19
N ARG A 33 24.46 -17.77 -3.91
CA ARG A 33 25.80 -17.40 -3.41
C ARG A 33 25.92 -15.91 -3.09
N ALA A 34 25.29 -15.02 -3.88
CA ALA A 34 25.26 -13.58 -3.58
C ALA A 34 24.47 -13.24 -2.30
N CYS A 35 23.58 -14.14 -1.86
CA CYS A 35 22.87 -14.04 -0.57
C CYS A 35 23.57 -14.80 0.57
N SER A 36 24.69 -15.47 0.34
CA SER A 36 25.15 -16.58 1.20
C SER A 36 26.44 -16.35 1.97
N THR A 37 26.92 -15.13 2.15
CA THR A 37 27.97 -14.91 3.16
C THR A 37 27.46 -15.12 4.59
N THR A 38 26.15 -15.24 4.82
CA THR A 38 25.53 -15.40 6.15
C THR A 38 24.38 -16.42 6.23
N GLY A 39 24.19 -17.28 5.20
CA GLY A 39 23.06 -18.24 5.17
C GLY A 39 21.71 -17.60 4.84
N ILE A 40 20.71 -18.44 4.51
CA ILE A 40 19.33 -17.97 4.28
C ILE A 40 18.68 -17.73 5.64
N SER A 41 18.37 -16.45 5.95
CA SER A 41 17.73 -16.09 7.21
C SER A 41 16.28 -16.62 7.28
N ASN A 42 15.79 -16.87 8.50
CA ASN A 42 14.41 -17.26 8.76
C ASN A 42 13.40 -16.28 8.14
N SER A 43 13.73 -15.00 8.13
CA SER A 43 12.92 -13.97 7.51
C SER A 43 12.80 -14.18 5.99
N LYS A 44 13.90 -14.54 5.30
CA LYS A 44 13.88 -14.84 3.86
C LYS A 44 13.06 -16.09 3.56
N ILE A 45 13.19 -17.16 4.37
CA ILE A 45 12.39 -18.39 4.21
C ILE A 45 10.88 -18.09 4.37
N ARG A 46 10.52 -17.33 5.41
CA ARG A 46 9.13 -16.95 5.62
C ARG A 46 8.60 -16.10 4.46
N ARG A 47 9.39 -15.20 3.91
CA ARG A 47 9.03 -14.40 2.72
C ARG A 47 8.79 -15.27 1.49
N LEU A 48 9.65 -16.27 1.22
CA LEU A 48 9.46 -17.22 0.13
C LEU A 48 8.11 -17.94 0.22
N ILE A 49 7.77 -18.44 1.40
CA ILE A 49 6.51 -19.14 1.64
C ILE A 49 5.32 -18.19 1.43
N LEU A 50 5.37 -16.99 2.05
CA LEU A 50 4.31 -15.99 1.93
C LEU A 50 4.13 -15.45 0.50
N ALA A 51 5.21 -15.46 -0.29
CA ALA A 51 5.20 -15.07 -1.70
C ALA A 51 4.56 -16.12 -2.64
N GLY A 52 4.20 -17.29 -2.12
CA GLY A 52 3.72 -18.39 -2.97
C GLY A 52 4.83 -19.09 -3.79
N ALA A 53 6.09 -18.78 -3.49
CA ALA A 53 7.24 -19.41 -4.14
C ALA A 53 7.40 -20.89 -3.76
N VAL A 54 6.70 -21.35 -2.73
CA VAL A 54 6.78 -22.72 -2.21
C VAL A 54 5.48 -23.47 -2.46
N GLN A 55 5.60 -24.63 -3.09
CA GLN A 55 4.48 -25.55 -3.29
C GLN A 55 4.72 -26.84 -2.49
N VAL A 56 3.66 -27.42 -1.97
CA VAL A 56 3.65 -28.73 -1.35
C VAL A 56 2.68 -29.61 -2.15
N ASN A 57 3.18 -30.72 -2.69
CA ASN A 57 2.42 -31.62 -3.57
C ASN A 57 1.73 -30.86 -4.71
N GLY A 58 2.44 -29.92 -5.34
CA GLY A 58 1.98 -29.12 -6.47
C GLY A 58 1.03 -27.96 -6.11
N ARG A 59 0.68 -27.77 -4.84
CA ARG A 59 -0.21 -26.69 -4.39
C ARG A 59 0.56 -25.59 -3.67
N PRO A 60 0.36 -24.30 -3.99
CA PRO A 60 0.99 -23.19 -3.29
C PRO A 60 0.63 -23.19 -1.80
N VAL A 61 1.63 -23.00 -0.94
CA VAL A 61 1.44 -22.88 0.50
C VAL A 61 1.89 -21.49 0.94
N LEU A 62 1.00 -20.75 1.61
CA LEU A 62 1.26 -19.38 2.08
C LEU A 62 1.45 -19.29 3.60
N ARG A 63 1.46 -20.43 4.32
CA ARG A 63 1.64 -20.45 5.79
C ARG A 63 2.99 -21.04 6.15
N PRO A 64 3.91 -20.27 6.76
CA PRO A 64 5.22 -20.79 7.20
C PRO A 64 5.11 -21.99 8.13
N ALA A 65 4.16 -21.97 9.06
CA ALA A 65 3.88 -23.06 9.99
C ALA A 65 2.98 -24.16 9.40
N PHE A 66 2.96 -24.33 8.06
CA PHE A 66 2.26 -25.45 7.43
C PHE A 66 2.90 -26.76 7.83
N GLU A 67 2.09 -27.74 8.25
CA GLU A 67 2.56 -29.04 8.68
C GLU A 67 2.72 -29.95 7.45
N LEU A 68 3.96 -30.33 7.17
CA LEU A 68 4.30 -31.32 6.17
C LEU A 68 3.97 -32.71 6.71
N ARG A 69 3.46 -33.58 5.86
CA ARG A 69 3.28 -35.01 6.15
C ARG A 69 4.42 -35.79 5.51
N GLY A 70 4.73 -36.98 6.03
CA GLY A 70 5.71 -37.85 5.42
C GLY A 70 5.44 -38.08 3.92
N HIS A 71 6.51 -38.12 3.14
CA HIS A 71 6.47 -38.22 1.66
C HIS A 71 5.89 -37.00 0.92
N SER A 72 5.75 -35.82 1.57
CA SER A 72 5.40 -34.58 0.87
C SER A 72 6.54 -34.17 -0.08
N ILE A 73 6.15 -33.74 -1.29
CA ILE A 73 7.06 -33.13 -2.27
C ILE A 73 6.99 -31.63 -2.13
N ILE A 74 8.12 -31.00 -1.82
CA ILE A 74 8.24 -29.55 -1.66
C ILE A 74 8.98 -29.01 -2.88
N THR A 75 8.36 -28.06 -3.60
CA THR A 75 8.97 -27.36 -4.74
C THR A 75 9.17 -25.90 -4.36
N VAL A 76 10.40 -25.40 -4.46
CA VAL A 76 10.74 -23.99 -4.27
C VAL A 76 11.08 -23.39 -5.63
N ARG A 77 10.38 -22.32 -6.01
CA ARG A 77 10.55 -21.61 -7.30
C ARG A 77 11.36 -20.35 -7.12
N PHE A 78 12.23 -20.06 -8.09
CA PHE A 78 13.04 -18.85 -8.11
C PHE A 78 13.46 -18.48 -9.55
N GLU A 79 13.76 -17.21 -9.74
CA GLU A 79 14.36 -16.69 -10.97
C GLU A 79 15.89 -16.64 -10.83
N ALA A 80 16.61 -16.49 -11.95
CA ALA A 80 18.07 -16.57 -11.96
C ALA A 80 18.77 -15.56 -11.03
N GLU A 81 18.18 -14.41 -10.79
CA GLU A 81 18.77 -13.33 -9.97
C GLU A 81 17.97 -13.01 -8.70
N ARG A 82 16.83 -13.65 -8.50
CA ARG A 82 15.93 -13.38 -7.38
C ARG A 82 14.98 -14.54 -7.12
N PHE A 83 14.47 -14.63 -5.90
CA PHE A 83 13.41 -15.58 -5.60
C PHE A 83 12.13 -15.24 -6.37
N PHE A 84 11.41 -16.27 -6.83
CA PHE A 84 10.12 -16.10 -7.47
C PHE A 84 9.16 -15.41 -6.52
N TYR A 85 8.45 -14.44 -7.06
CA TYR A 85 7.31 -13.79 -6.43
C TYR A 85 6.29 -13.45 -7.50
N GLU A 86 5.05 -13.41 -7.10
CA GLU A 86 3.97 -13.01 -7.98
C GLU A 86 4.12 -11.52 -8.30
N LYS A 87 4.64 -11.20 -9.50
CA LYS A 87 4.69 -9.83 -10.00
C LYS A 87 3.26 -9.46 -10.40
N GLN A 88 2.72 -8.43 -9.79
CA GLN A 88 1.44 -7.89 -10.23
C GLN A 88 1.66 -7.19 -11.58
N PRO A 89 0.87 -7.51 -12.62
CA PRO A 89 1.07 -6.98 -13.97
C PRO A 89 0.99 -5.46 -14.07
N ASP A 90 0.35 -4.84 -13.09
CA ASP A 90 0.02 -3.43 -12.98
C ASP A 90 0.95 -2.63 -12.04
N ASP A 91 2.11 -3.19 -11.62
CA ASP A 91 3.11 -2.43 -10.90
C ASP A 91 3.77 -1.40 -11.83
N LEU A 92 3.57 -0.11 -11.51
CA LEU A 92 4.20 0.99 -12.23
C LEU A 92 5.71 1.01 -11.99
N ALA A 93 6.46 1.30 -13.06
CA ALA A 93 7.83 1.78 -12.92
C ALA A 93 7.77 3.26 -12.50
N PHE A 94 8.32 3.58 -11.33
CA PHE A 94 8.40 4.95 -10.84
C PHE A 94 9.83 5.22 -10.40
N GLU A 95 10.40 6.31 -10.91
CA GLU A 95 11.65 6.87 -10.45
C GLU A 95 11.39 8.22 -9.79
N MET A 96 11.93 8.40 -8.60
CA MET A 96 11.78 9.63 -7.85
C MET A 96 12.58 10.76 -8.53
N SER A 97 11.94 11.92 -8.71
CA SER A 97 12.53 13.13 -9.27
C SER A 97 12.07 14.37 -8.51
N ASP A 98 12.71 15.51 -8.77
CA ASP A 98 12.36 16.80 -8.14
C ASP A 98 10.88 17.16 -8.38
N ALA A 99 10.31 16.79 -9.53
CA ALA A 99 8.89 17.01 -9.84
C ALA A 99 7.93 16.27 -8.91
N ALA A 100 8.38 15.19 -8.27
CA ALA A 100 7.60 14.45 -7.29
C ALA A 100 7.73 15.01 -5.87
N VAL A 101 8.69 15.88 -5.60
CA VAL A 101 8.87 16.52 -4.29
C VAL A 101 7.93 17.71 -4.19
N LEU A 102 7.03 17.67 -3.21
CA LEU A 102 6.08 18.77 -2.95
C LEU A 102 6.66 19.80 -1.97
N TYR A 103 7.44 19.33 -1.03
CA TYR A 103 8.14 20.15 -0.04
C TYR A 103 9.29 19.33 0.57
N GLU A 104 10.40 19.98 0.88
CA GLU A 104 11.51 19.36 1.59
C GLU A 104 12.18 20.40 2.52
N ASP A 105 12.53 19.95 3.73
CA ASP A 105 13.44 20.68 4.61
C ASP A 105 14.49 19.71 5.22
N GLU A 106 15.18 20.14 6.26
CA GLU A 106 16.19 19.31 6.93
C GLU A 106 15.64 18.03 7.56
N ASN A 107 14.39 18.06 8.03
CA ASN A 107 13.75 16.98 8.80
C ASN A 107 12.74 16.16 8.03
N LEU A 108 12.04 16.77 7.06
CA LEU A 108 10.88 16.21 6.39
C LEU A 108 11.01 16.30 4.88
N ILE A 109 10.44 15.31 4.20
CA ILE A 109 10.18 15.35 2.75
C ILE A 109 8.75 14.91 2.47
N PHE A 110 8.02 15.71 1.69
CA PHE A 110 6.67 15.43 1.21
C PHE A 110 6.73 15.11 -0.28
N VAL A 111 6.11 14.02 -0.64
CA VAL A 111 6.18 13.47 -2.00
C VAL A 111 4.76 13.31 -2.56
N ASN A 112 4.60 13.60 -3.85
CA ASN A 112 3.40 13.25 -4.59
C ASN A 112 3.49 11.79 -5.07
N LYS A 113 2.95 10.87 -4.29
CA LYS A 113 2.94 9.45 -4.64
C LYS A 113 2.09 9.19 -5.88
N PRO A 114 2.56 8.48 -6.91
CA PRO A 114 1.69 8.03 -7.99
C PRO A 114 0.68 6.98 -7.49
N ALA A 115 -0.42 6.81 -8.24
CA ALA A 115 -1.30 5.67 -8.03
C ALA A 115 -0.57 4.36 -8.38
N ASP A 116 -1.10 3.23 -7.89
CA ASP A 116 -0.62 1.88 -8.16
C ASP A 116 0.84 1.59 -7.81
N PHE A 117 1.40 2.42 -6.92
CA PHE A 117 2.75 2.28 -6.41
C PHE A 117 2.76 2.09 -4.89
N PRO A 118 3.39 1.02 -4.34
CA PRO A 118 3.39 0.77 -2.91
C PRO A 118 4.26 1.78 -2.16
N VAL A 119 3.90 2.11 -0.92
CA VAL A 119 4.67 3.02 -0.06
C VAL A 119 5.91 2.33 0.50
N GLU A 120 5.77 1.07 0.91
CA GLU A 120 6.83 0.29 1.58
C GLU A 120 6.95 -1.10 0.97
N GLN A 121 8.04 -1.77 1.28
CA GLN A 121 8.24 -3.15 0.87
C GLN A 121 7.07 -4.03 1.30
N THR A 122 6.59 -4.87 0.38
CA THR A 122 5.66 -5.94 0.72
C THR A 122 6.37 -6.99 1.57
N ILE A 123 5.60 -7.89 2.18
CA ILE A 123 6.14 -9.01 2.99
C ILE A 123 7.15 -9.83 2.16
N THR A 124 6.99 -9.88 0.86
CA THR A 124 7.87 -10.59 -0.07
C THR A 124 9.19 -9.86 -0.35
N GLY A 125 9.26 -8.54 -0.07
CA GLY A 125 10.50 -7.76 -0.09
C GLY A 125 11.10 -7.49 -1.47
N ASN A 126 10.31 -7.57 -2.54
CA ASN A 126 10.82 -7.61 -3.92
C ASN A 126 10.07 -6.67 -4.88
N ARG A 127 9.20 -5.81 -4.35
CA ARG A 127 8.56 -4.75 -5.11
C ARG A 127 9.32 -3.46 -4.95
N VAL A 128 9.54 -2.77 -6.06
CA VAL A 128 9.93 -1.36 -6.03
C VAL A 128 8.86 -0.60 -5.25
N ASN A 129 9.27 0.26 -4.35
CA ASN A 129 8.37 0.99 -3.47
C ASN A 129 8.86 2.42 -3.25
N LEU A 130 7.96 3.27 -2.78
CA LEU A 130 8.23 4.70 -2.66
C LEU A 130 9.31 5.02 -1.61
N HIS A 131 9.33 4.28 -0.51
CA HIS A 131 10.35 4.48 0.52
C HIS A 131 11.76 4.28 -0.06
N ASP A 132 11.99 3.17 -0.76
CA ASP A 132 13.31 2.89 -1.36
C ASP A 132 13.63 3.92 -2.45
N ALA A 133 12.63 4.34 -3.26
CA ALA A 133 12.82 5.40 -4.26
C ALA A 133 13.21 6.76 -3.63
N VAL A 134 12.63 7.10 -2.46
CA VAL A 134 13.01 8.32 -1.71
C VAL A 134 14.41 8.19 -1.12
N VAL A 135 14.76 7.02 -0.56
CA VAL A 135 16.12 6.75 -0.07
C VAL A 135 17.14 6.93 -1.18
N ASP A 136 16.92 6.32 -2.35
CA ASP A 136 17.82 6.40 -3.50
C ASP A 136 17.95 7.83 -4.02
N TYR A 137 16.83 8.56 -4.09
CA TYR A 137 16.80 9.98 -4.50
C TYR A 137 17.63 10.85 -3.57
N LEU A 138 17.47 10.73 -2.26
CA LEU A 138 18.25 11.50 -1.28
C LEU A 138 19.73 11.10 -1.28
N TRP A 139 20.02 9.80 -1.46
CA TRP A 139 21.39 9.31 -1.48
C TRP A 139 22.16 9.78 -2.72
N LYS A 140 21.55 9.77 -3.91
CA LYS A 140 22.14 10.33 -5.13
C LYS A 140 22.55 11.80 -4.99
N ARG A 141 21.90 12.57 -4.12
CA ARG A 141 22.18 13.98 -3.82
C ARG A 141 23.26 14.20 -2.74
N GLN A 142 23.70 13.11 -2.09
CA GLN A 142 24.69 13.11 -1.00
C GLN A 142 25.75 12.04 -1.26
N PRO A 143 26.58 12.20 -2.32
CA PRO A 143 27.53 11.18 -2.76
C PRO A 143 28.63 10.89 -1.73
N GLU A 144 28.84 11.76 -0.76
CA GLU A 144 29.78 11.59 0.35
C GLU A 144 29.33 10.55 1.38
N LEU A 145 28.05 10.20 1.42
CA LEU A 145 27.53 9.22 2.36
C LEU A 145 27.93 7.80 1.96
N ARG A 146 28.58 7.08 2.88
CA ARG A 146 28.95 5.66 2.70
C ARG A 146 27.75 4.70 2.76
N ASN A 147 26.69 5.10 3.45
CA ASN A 147 25.47 4.32 3.64
C ASN A 147 24.26 5.15 3.22
N PRO A 148 23.15 4.50 2.80
CA PRO A 148 21.90 5.18 2.49
C PRO A 148 21.44 6.07 3.65
N PRO A 149 20.92 7.29 3.36
CA PRO A 149 20.37 8.15 4.38
C PRO A 149 19.15 7.52 5.05
N TYR A 150 18.91 7.94 6.29
CA TYR A 150 17.70 7.50 7.00
C TYR A 150 16.45 8.13 6.38
N VAL A 151 15.42 7.31 6.18
CA VAL A 151 14.07 7.73 5.81
C VAL A 151 13.06 6.98 6.68
N GLY A 152 12.20 7.71 7.38
CA GLY A 152 11.17 7.12 8.26
C GLY A 152 9.78 7.19 7.65
N ILE A 153 9.04 6.08 7.72
CA ILE A 153 7.63 5.99 7.28
C ILE A 153 6.74 6.30 8.48
N MET A 154 6.04 7.42 8.47
CA MET A 154 5.19 7.87 9.57
C MET A 154 3.71 7.58 9.34
N HIS A 155 3.29 7.47 8.08
CA HIS A 155 1.93 7.07 7.68
C HIS A 155 1.97 6.40 6.30
N ARG A 156 0.83 5.87 5.87
CA ARG A 156 0.75 5.17 4.59
C ARG A 156 -0.47 5.61 3.79
N LEU A 157 -0.35 5.50 2.48
CA LEU A 157 -1.45 5.49 1.53
C LEU A 157 -1.59 4.09 0.96
N ASP A 158 -2.80 3.70 0.57
CA ASP A 158 -3.01 2.46 -0.18
C ASP A 158 -2.19 2.49 -1.48
N ARG A 159 -1.81 1.33 -2.00
CA ARG A 159 -1.07 1.22 -3.27
C ARG A 159 -1.75 2.03 -4.38
N THR A 160 -3.05 1.87 -4.51
CA THR A 160 -3.87 2.51 -5.56
C THR A 160 -4.16 3.99 -5.32
N THR A 161 -3.97 4.51 -4.10
CA THR A 161 -4.18 5.92 -3.76
C THR A 161 -2.95 6.75 -4.15
N SER A 162 -3.16 7.87 -4.83
CA SER A 162 -2.10 8.86 -5.13
C SER A 162 -2.12 10.05 -4.16
N GLY A 163 -1.09 10.91 -4.23
CA GLY A 163 -1.07 12.19 -3.54
C GLY A 163 -0.05 12.33 -2.43
N VAL A 164 -0.26 13.30 -1.55
CA VAL A 164 0.70 13.71 -0.52
C VAL A 164 0.99 12.59 0.44
N ILE A 165 2.27 12.25 0.57
CA ILE A 165 2.81 11.40 1.63
C ILE A 165 4.05 12.05 2.24
N LEU A 166 4.20 11.92 3.56
CA LEU A 166 5.31 12.46 4.35
C LEU A 166 6.27 11.34 4.74
N PHE A 167 7.57 11.62 4.62
CA PHE A 167 8.65 10.85 5.24
C PHE A 167 9.49 11.75 6.13
N THR A 168 10.04 11.20 7.21
CA THR A 168 11.03 11.88 8.03
C THR A 168 12.42 11.58 7.49
N LYS A 169 13.30 12.60 7.46
CA LYS A 169 14.71 12.47 7.04
C LYS A 169 15.64 12.24 8.23
N THR A 170 15.14 12.47 9.45
CA THR A 170 15.87 12.27 10.70
C THR A 170 15.03 11.52 11.72
N ARG A 171 15.68 10.76 12.61
CA ARG A 171 14.99 10.06 13.71
C ARG A 171 14.51 10.99 14.80
N ALA A 172 15.14 12.16 14.91
CA ALA A 172 14.88 13.13 15.97
C ALA A 172 13.41 13.59 16.01
N VAL A 173 12.77 13.73 14.84
CA VAL A 173 11.39 14.23 14.74
C VAL A 173 10.32 13.10 14.69
N ASN A 174 10.73 11.84 14.76
CA ASN A 174 9.77 10.73 14.59
C ASN A 174 8.70 10.70 15.68
N LYS A 175 9.10 10.98 16.92
CA LYS A 175 8.19 10.95 18.07
C LYS A 175 7.14 12.06 17.91
N GLU A 176 7.56 13.27 17.67
CA GLU A 176 6.68 14.44 17.51
C GLU A 176 5.72 14.26 16.32
N ILE A 177 6.23 13.76 15.17
CA ILE A 177 5.38 13.46 14.01
C ILE A 177 4.36 12.36 14.36
N SER A 178 4.76 11.31 15.08
CA SER A 178 3.83 10.26 15.52
C SER A 178 2.72 10.84 16.41
N GLU A 179 3.06 11.72 17.34
CA GLU A 179 2.13 12.42 18.21
C GLU A 179 1.16 13.31 17.42
N VAL A 180 1.65 14.07 16.43
CA VAL A 180 0.81 14.85 15.51
C VAL A 180 -0.20 13.97 14.79
N PHE A 181 0.22 12.79 14.27
CA PHE A 181 -0.69 11.88 13.58
C PHE A 181 -1.70 11.19 14.53
N GLN A 182 -1.37 11.05 15.81
CA GLN A 182 -2.25 10.47 16.84
C GLN A 182 -3.22 11.48 17.47
N SER A 183 -2.79 12.76 17.59
CA SER A 183 -3.57 13.81 18.27
C SER A 183 -4.78 14.30 17.49
N HIS A 184 -4.95 13.86 16.24
CA HIS A 184 -5.97 14.35 15.30
C HIS A 184 -5.90 15.87 15.00
N ASN A 185 -4.85 16.56 15.42
CA ASN A 185 -4.61 17.98 15.15
C ASN A 185 -3.93 18.20 13.80
N LEU A 186 -4.38 17.46 12.79
CA LEU A 186 -3.87 17.59 11.44
C LEU A 186 -5.00 17.55 10.43
N THR A 187 -4.83 18.28 9.34
CA THR A 187 -5.72 18.26 8.19
C THR A 187 -5.29 17.14 7.25
N LYS A 188 -6.21 16.21 6.98
CA LYS A 188 -6.08 15.18 5.94
C LYS A 188 -7.27 15.29 5.02
N GLN A 189 -7.07 15.89 3.85
CA GLN A 189 -8.12 16.00 2.83
C GLN A 189 -7.76 15.16 1.62
N TYR A 190 -8.76 14.43 1.15
CA TYR A 190 -8.67 13.62 -0.06
C TYR A 190 -9.71 14.09 -1.06
N LEU A 191 -9.46 13.81 -2.31
CA LEU A 191 -10.42 13.94 -3.40
C LEU A 191 -10.75 12.54 -3.92
N ALA A 192 -12.03 12.25 -4.05
CA ALA A 192 -12.53 11.01 -4.61
C ALA A 192 -13.48 11.33 -5.78
N VAL A 193 -13.43 10.51 -6.83
CA VAL A 193 -14.44 10.55 -7.89
C VAL A 193 -15.32 9.32 -7.75
N VAL A 194 -16.63 9.55 -7.69
CA VAL A 194 -17.65 8.50 -7.66
C VAL A 194 -18.59 8.66 -8.85
N GLU A 195 -19.19 7.57 -9.33
CA GLU A 195 -20.22 7.69 -10.37
C GLU A 195 -21.45 8.43 -9.79
N ALA A 196 -22.00 9.35 -10.57
CA ALA A 196 -23.21 10.06 -10.15
C ALA A 196 -24.38 9.08 -10.12
N PRO A 197 -25.18 9.03 -9.04
CA PRO A 197 -26.36 8.17 -8.98
C PRO A 197 -27.34 8.54 -10.11
N HIS A 198 -27.97 7.53 -10.68
CA HIS A 198 -29.06 7.73 -11.63
C HIS A 198 -30.27 8.35 -10.91
N GLY A 199 -30.63 9.57 -11.26
CA GLY A 199 -31.77 10.29 -10.73
C GLY A 199 -31.36 11.53 -9.91
N GLU A 200 -31.99 12.66 -10.21
CA GLU A 200 -31.68 13.97 -9.63
C GLU A 200 -32.15 14.17 -8.17
N LYS A 201 -32.71 13.18 -7.52
CA LYS A 201 -33.30 13.38 -6.18
C LYS A 201 -32.24 13.30 -5.07
N GLY A 202 -31.82 14.51 -4.64
CA GLY A 202 -31.55 14.73 -3.21
C GLY A 202 -30.25 14.17 -2.65
N GLN A 203 -29.16 14.15 -3.41
CA GLN A 203 -27.88 13.87 -2.74
C GLN A 203 -27.48 15.09 -1.92
N ALA A 204 -27.35 14.93 -0.61
CA ALA A 204 -26.87 16.00 0.25
C ALA A 204 -25.50 16.46 -0.25
N SER A 205 -25.33 17.79 -0.36
CA SER A 205 -24.04 18.39 -0.76
C SER A 205 -22.93 18.11 0.24
N GLN A 206 -23.31 17.73 1.49
CA GLN A 206 -22.40 17.37 2.57
C GLN A 206 -23.04 16.24 3.40
N PHE A 207 -22.22 15.30 3.86
CA PHE A 207 -22.64 14.22 4.75
C PHE A 207 -21.44 13.68 5.55
N THR A 208 -21.72 13.07 6.69
CA THR A 208 -20.74 12.41 7.53
C THR A 208 -21.01 10.91 7.57
N VAL A 209 -19.96 10.10 7.58
CA VAL A 209 -20.04 8.67 7.85
C VAL A 209 -19.20 8.34 9.06
N GLU A 210 -19.85 7.68 10.02
CA GLU A 210 -19.23 7.15 11.22
C GLU A 210 -19.58 5.68 11.36
N MET A 211 -18.57 4.84 11.59
CA MET A 211 -18.78 3.41 11.85
C MET A 211 -17.58 2.79 12.53
N PHE A 212 -17.78 1.64 13.17
CA PHE A 212 -16.70 0.77 13.57
C PHE A 212 -16.27 -0.11 12.38
N MET A 213 -14.97 -0.14 12.08
CA MET A 213 -14.40 -0.83 10.93
C MET A 213 -13.43 -1.91 11.35
N GLY A 214 -13.41 -2.99 10.62
CA GLY A 214 -12.47 -4.09 10.77
C GLY A 214 -12.29 -4.89 9.50
N ARG A 215 -11.38 -5.85 9.52
CA ARG A 215 -11.18 -6.75 8.39
C ARG A 215 -12.34 -7.75 8.32
N VAL A 216 -13.00 -7.83 7.17
CA VAL A 216 -14.16 -8.72 6.94
C VAL A 216 -13.82 -9.97 6.14
N THR A 217 -12.63 -10.05 5.53
CA THR A 217 -12.14 -11.24 4.82
C THR A 217 -11.09 -11.99 5.62
N GLY A 218 -10.99 -13.31 5.40
CA GLY A 218 -9.95 -14.14 5.99
C GLY A 218 -8.53 -13.67 5.62
N LYS A 219 -7.53 -14.03 6.43
CA LYS A 219 -6.11 -13.63 6.22
C LYS A 219 -5.52 -14.12 4.90
N SER A 220 -6.10 -15.18 4.31
CA SER A 220 -5.67 -15.79 3.05
C SER A 220 -6.30 -15.17 1.80
N GLN A 221 -7.21 -14.21 1.95
CA GLN A 221 -7.89 -13.53 0.85
C GLN A 221 -7.43 -12.08 0.76
N GLN A 222 -7.70 -11.43 -0.39
CA GLN A 222 -7.47 -9.99 -0.55
C GLN A 222 -8.15 -9.23 0.61
N GLY A 223 -7.39 -8.40 1.31
CA GLY A 223 -7.80 -7.77 2.55
C GLY A 223 -8.95 -6.78 2.36
N LYS A 224 -10.20 -7.26 2.42
CA LYS A 224 -11.39 -6.40 2.42
C LYS A 224 -11.72 -5.94 3.84
N TRP A 225 -12.00 -4.66 3.98
CA TRP A 225 -12.44 -4.03 5.23
C TRP A 225 -13.91 -3.66 5.13
N GLY A 226 -14.57 -3.51 6.26
CA GLY A 226 -15.98 -3.19 6.29
C GLY A 226 -16.44 -2.86 7.70
N GLN A 227 -17.76 -2.69 7.88
CA GLN A 227 -18.35 -2.46 9.17
C GLN A 227 -18.22 -3.73 10.03
N VAL A 228 -17.69 -3.56 11.24
CA VAL A 228 -17.50 -4.62 12.24
C VAL A 228 -17.90 -4.05 13.58
N ALA A 229 -18.73 -4.76 14.36
CA ALA A 229 -19.12 -4.30 15.68
C ALA A 229 -17.89 -4.06 16.59
N GLU A 230 -17.95 -3.06 17.44
CA GLU A 230 -16.89 -2.76 18.42
C GLU A 230 -16.56 -3.99 19.27
N SER A 231 -17.57 -4.70 19.73
CA SER A 231 -17.43 -5.95 20.51
C SER A 231 -16.68 -7.09 19.78
N ARG A 232 -16.51 -6.97 18.46
CA ARG A 232 -15.72 -7.89 17.61
C ARG A 232 -14.39 -7.28 17.15
N GLY A 233 -13.91 -6.23 17.84
CA GLY A 233 -12.64 -5.56 17.54
C GLY A 233 -12.73 -4.51 16.44
N GLY A 234 -13.92 -4.04 16.08
CA GLY A 234 -14.11 -2.91 15.20
C GLY A 234 -13.45 -1.65 15.77
N GLN A 235 -12.79 -0.87 14.93
CA GLN A 235 -12.16 0.40 15.30
C GLN A 235 -12.99 1.56 14.78
N TYR A 236 -13.27 2.54 15.65
CA TYR A 236 -14.01 3.73 15.27
C TYR A 236 -13.37 4.48 14.11
N SER A 237 -14.20 4.91 13.17
CA SER A 237 -13.81 5.68 12.00
C SER A 237 -14.83 6.77 11.69
N LYS A 238 -14.34 7.95 11.28
CA LYS A 238 -15.17 9.12 10.92
C LYS A 238 -14.57 9.86 9.73
N THR A 239 -15.43 10.20 8.76
CA THR A 239 -15.07 10.98 7.58
C THR A 239 -16.21 11.92 7.23
N ASP A 240 -15.90 13.20 7.02
CA ASP A 240 -16.83 14.19 6.45
C ASP A 240 -16.62 14.25 4.94
N PHE A 241 -17.72 14.33 4.21
CA PHE A 241 -17.76 14.38 2.75
C PHE A 241 -18.47 15.64 2.27
N ARG A 242 -17.91 16.26 1.23
CA ARG A 242 -18.50 17.43 0.55
C ARG A 242 -18.43 17.22 -0.95
N VAL A 243 -19.59 17.25 -1.63
CA VAL A 243 -19.65 17.22 -3.08
C VAL A 243 -19.19 18.58 -3.62
N LEU A 244 -18.11 18.59 -4.41
CA LEU A 244 -17.55 19.82 -4.94
C LEU A 244 -18.17 20.20 -6.27
N LYS A 245 -18.27 19.25 -7.19
CA LYS A 245 -18.81 19.47 -8.54
C LYS A 245 -19.17 18.17 -9.25
N LYS A 246 -20.02 18.30 -10.29
CA LYS A 246 -20.21 17.25 -11.29
C LYS A 246 -19.10 17.34 -12.34
N LEU A 247 -18.66 16.21 -12.87
CA LEU A 247 -17.66 16.12 -13.92
C LEU A 247 -17.89 14.87 -14.77
N SER A 248 -17.29 14.83 -15.96
CA SER A 248 -17.26 13.60 -16.76
C SER A 248 -15.87 12.97 -16.67
N VAL A 249 -15.80 11.69 -16.36
CA VAL A 249 -14.56 10.90 -16.32
C VAL A 249 -14.78 9.65 -17.14
N GLU A 250 -13.91 9.41 -18.12
CA GLU A 250 -14.00 8.25 -19.03
C GLU A 250 -15.41 8.06 -19.63
N GLY A 251 -16.08 9.19 -19.99
CA GLY A 251 -17.44 9.18 -20.57
C GLY A 251 -18.58 8.96 -19.57
N ARG A 252 -18.29 8.86 -18.27
CA ARG A 252 -19.27 8.66 -17.21
C ARG A 252 -19.58 9.96 -16.49
N SER A 253 -20.86 10.17 -16.12
CA SER A 253 -21.25 11.26 -15.23
C SER A 253 -20.81 10.94 -13.81
N CYS A 254 -19.98 11.79 -13.22
CA CYS A 254 -19.35 11.57 -11.93
C CYS A 254 -19.51 12.77 -11.00
N LEU A 255 -19.28 12.54 -9.72
CA LEU A 255 -19.14 13.56 -8.69
C LEU A 255 -17.70 13.60 -8.18
N LEU A 256 -17.15 14.79 -8.06
CA LEU A 256 -15.93 15.05 -7.31
C LEU A 256 -16.30 15.32 -5.86
N ILE A 257 -15.78 14.52 -4.94
CA ILE A 257 -16.06 14.60 -3.51
C ILE A 257 -14.77 14.88 -2.75
N GLU A 258 -14.81 15.91 -1.91
CA GLU A 258 -13.80 16.14 -0.88
C GLU A 258 -14.10 15.28 0.34
N CYS A 259 -13.08 14.63 0.86
CA CYS A 259 -13.17 13.74 2.01
C CYS A 259 -12.22 14.25 3.10
N SER A 260 -12.75 14.70 4.24
CA SER A 260 -11.98 15.14 5.40
C SER A 260 -11.93 14.04 6.45
N LEU A 261 -10.74 13.51 6.70
CA LEU A 261 -10.55 12.38 7.62
C LEU A 261 -10.32 12.85 9.04
N HIS A 262 -11.13 12.36 9.99
CA HIS A 262 -10.89 12.50 11.43
C HIS A 262 -10.09 11.32 11.99
N THR A 263 -10.14 10.17 11.35
CA THR A 263 -9.40 8.96 11.68
C THR A 263 -8.68 8.43 10.43
N GLY A 264 -7.77 7.47 10.56
CA GLY A 264 -6.98 6.93 9.45
C GLY A 264 -7.00 5.39 9.41
N ARG A 265 -8.18 4.76 9.26
CA ARG A 265 -8.28 3.30 9.19
C ARG A 265 -8.01 2.82 7.76
N THR A 266 -7.53 1.60 7.63
CA THR A 266 -7.28 0.98 6.33
C THR A 266 -8.55 0.99 5.46
N HIS A 267 -8.43 1.46 4.23
CA HIS A 267 -9.52 1.60 3.26
C HIS A 267 -10.70 2.48 3.72
N GLN A 268 -10.51 3.36 4.72
CA GLN A 268 -11.62 4.08 5.37
C GLN A 268 -12.54 4.82 4.38
N ILE A 269 -12.00 5.70 3.53
CA ILE A 269 -12.80 6.46 2.55
C ILE A 269 -13.52 5.51 1.61
N ARG A 270 -12.85 4.48 1.13
CA ARG A 270 -13.37 3.47 0.19
C ARG A 270 -14.59 2.75 0.78
N VAL A 271 -14.48 2.29 2.02
CA VAL A 271 -15.58 1.63 2.74
C VAL A 271 -16.72 2.60 3.04
N HIS A 272 -16.41 3.81 3.52
CA HIS A 272 -17.41 4.81 3.85
C HIS A 272 -18.24 5.22 2.62
N LEU A 273 -17.61 5.51 1.49
CA LEU A 273 -18.32 5.87 0.26
C LEU A 273 -19.13 4.68 -0.28
N ALA A 274 -18.56 3.48 -0.29
CA ALA A 274 -19.26 2.27 -0.73
C ALA A 274 -20.50 1.97 0.15
N SER A 275 -20.42 2.21 1.48
CA SER A 275 -21.56 2.04 2.40
C SER A 275 -22.72 2.99 2.12
N ARG A 276 -22.45 4.09 1.40
CA ARG A 276 -23.47 5.08 0.97
C ARG A 276 -23.95 4.83 -0.47
N GLY A 277 -23.57 3.73 -1.09
CA GLY A 277 -23.88 3.45 -2.49
C GLY A 277 -23.11 4.33 -3.48
N LEU A 278 -21.98 4.91 -3.06
CA LEU A 278 -21.12 5.80 -3.82
C LEU A 278 -19.69 5.23 -3.92
N PRO A 279 -19.49 4.01 -4.44
CA PRO A 279 -18.16 3.44 -4.54
C PRO A 279 -17.27 4.32 -5.45
N ILE A 280 -15.98 4.39 -5.12
CA ILE A 280 -15.01 5.18 -5.88
C ILE A 280 -14.83 4.56 -7.26
N LEU A 281 -14.77 5.40 -8.30
CA LEU A 281 -14.48 4.96 -9.67
C LEU A 281 -13.09 4.30 -9.74
N GLY A 282 -13.02 3.09 -10.30
CA GLY A 282 -11.82 2.24 -10.33
C GLY A 282 -11.59 1.42 -9.05
N ASP A 283 -12.49 1.45 -8.07
CA ASP A 283 -12.40 0.64 -6.86
C ASP A 283 -13.26 -0.63 -6.94
N GLU A 284 -12.84 -1.57 -7.77
CA GLU A 284 -13.56 -2.83 -7.99
C GLU A 284 -13.73 -3.66 -6.70
N LEU A 285 -12.80 -3.55 -5.74
CA LEU A 285 -12.88 -4.26 -4.46
C LEU A 285 -14.15 -3.89 -3.66
N TYR A 286 -14.60 -2.64 -3.79
CA TYR A 286 -15.77 -2.12 -3.09
C TYR A 286 -16.95 -1.81 -4.02
N GLY A 287 -16.93 -2.33 -5.26
CA GLY A 287 -18.04 -2.26 -6.20
C GLY A 287 -18.04 -1.02 -7.08
N GLY A 288 -16.92 -0.30 -7.17
CA GLY A 288 -16.71 0.76 -8.15
C GLY A 288 -16.60 0.21 -9.57
N TYR A 289 -17.04 0.96 -10.56
CA TYR A 289 -16.86 0.59 -11.96
C TYR A 289 -15.38 0.56 -12.33
N PRO A 290 -14.96 -0.40 -13.18
CA PRO A 290 -13.61 -0.45 -13.71
C PRO A 290 -13.23 0.86 -14.40
N ALA A 291 -12.00 1.32 -14.18
CA ALA A 291 -11.45 2.53 -14.75
C ALA A 291 -9.92 2.41 -14.87
N LYS A 292 -9.27 3.35 -15.55
CA LYS A 292 -7.80 3.34 -15.75
C LYS A 292 -7.02 3.33 -14.43
N ARG A 293 -7.62 3.83 -13.35
CA ARG A 293 -7.05 3.83 -12.00
C ARG A 293 -8.16 3.99 -10.95
N MET A 294 -7.85 3.74 -9.70
CA MET A 294 -8.71 4.19 -8.60
C MET A 294 -8.60 5.72 -8.44
N TYR A 295 -9.73 6.41 -8.52
CA TYR A 295 -9.80 7.88 -8.46
C TYR A 295 -9.90 8.36 -7.00
N LEU A 296 -8.89 8.04 -6.21
CA LEU A 296 -8.69 8.53 -4.84
C LEU A 296 -7.32 9.19 -4.73
N HIS A 297 -7.28 10.40 -4.20
CA HIS A 297 -6.08 11.23 -4.13
C HIS A 297 -5.97 11.94 -2.78
N ALA A 298 -4.86 11.77 -2.08
CA ALA A 298 -4.51 12.53 -0.89
C ALA A 298 -4.10 13.96 -1.32
N ALA A 299 -5.05 14.87 -1.31
CA ALA A 299 -4.88 16.20 -1.92
C ALA A 299 -4.18 17.20 -1.00
N HIS A 300 -4.34 17.05 0.34
CA HIS A 300 -3.85 18.04 1.29
C HIS A 300 -3.47 17.39 2.62
N LEU A 301 -2.30 17.74 3.12
CA LEU A 301 -1.81 17.40 4.44
C LEU A 301 -1.28 18.66 5.12
N ALA A 302 -1.86 19.05 6.26
CA ALA A 302 -1.40 20.21 7.01
C ALA A 302 -1.38 19.94 8.51
N PHE A 303 -0.35 20.44 9.19
CA PHE A 303 -0.17 20.36 10.65
C PHE A 303 0.85 21.39 11.12
N THR A 304 0.97 21.52 12.43
CA THR A 304 2.04 22.33 13.07
C THR A 304 2.97 21.39 13.83
N LEU A 305 4.27 21.55 13.63
CA LEU A 305 5.32 20.83 14.34
C LEU A 305 6.33 21.85 14.91
N ASN A 306 6.55 21.84 16.21
CA ASN A 306 7.49 22.74 16.90
C ASN A 306 7.34 24.21 16.50
N GLY A 307 6.10 24.69 16.38
CA GLY A 307 5.76 26.06 15.99
C GLY A 307 5.83 26.35 14.48
N LYS A 308 6.38 25.44 13.67
CA LYS A 308 6.42 25.55 12.21
C LYS A 308 5.17 24.93 11.58
N LYS A 309 4.47 25.71 10.75
CA LYS A 309 3.32 25.24 9.99
C LYS A 309 3.76 24.56 8.70
N TYR A 310 3.26 23.35 8.47
CA TYR A 310 3.35 22.63 7.21
C TYR A 310 1.96 22.60 6.58
N ASP A 311 1.88 23.01 5.32
CA ASP A 311 0.62 23.10 4.55
C ASP A 311 0.92 22.67 3.13
N VAL A 312 0.82 21.36 2.84
CA VAL A 312 1.29 20.78 1.59
C VAL A 312 0.14 20.20 0.79
N LYS A 313 0.03 20.61 -0.47
CA LYS A 313 -1.01 20.19 -1.41
C LYS A 313 -0.40 19.50 -2.61
N ALA A 314 -1.10 18.49 -3.13
CA ALA A 314 -0.78 17.83 -4.39
C ALA A 314 -1.91 18.06 -5.40
N ALA A 315 -1.54 18.39 -6.64
CA ALA A 315 -2.49 18.45 -7.73
C ALA A 315 -3.02 17.04 -8.04
N HIS A 316 -4.34 16.92 -8.20
CA HIS A 316 -4.98 15.59 -8.30
C HIS A 316 -4.92 14.94 -9.69
N GLY A 317 -4.67 15.71 -10.76
CA GLY A 317 -4.60 15.18 -12.12
C GLY A 317 -5.87 14.45 -12.60
N PHE A 318 -7.03 14.70 -11.96
CA PHE A 318 -8.33 14.19 -12.40
C PHE A 318 -8.83 15.11 -13.52
N GLU A 319 -8.18 15.06 -14.67
CA GLU A 319 -8.56 15.89 -15.79
C GLU A 319 -9.94 15.49 -16.29
N ALA A 320 -10.85 16.47 -16.24
CA ALA A 320 -12.12 16.38 -16.90
C ALA A 320 -11.87 16.36 -18.42
N THR A 321 -11.92 15.18 -19.03
CA THR A 321 -12.09 15.11 -20.47
C THR A 321 -13.50 15.61 -20.78
N ASN A 322 -13.58 16.87 -21.17
CA ASN A 322 -14.78 17.61 -21.61
C ASN A 322 -15.83 17.92 -20.53
N VAL A 323 -15.76 19.14 -20.02
CA VAL A 323 -16.91 19.85 -19.50
C VAL A 323 -17.89 20.05 -20.67
N PHE A 324 -19.04 19.38 -20.64
CA PHE A 324 -20.17 19.85 -21.44
C PHE A 324 -20.65 21.17 -20.83
N SER A 325 -20.16 22.30 -21.34
CA SER A 325 -20.84 23.56 -21.27
C SER A 325 -22.12 23.39 -22.10
N ARG A 326 -23.25 23.21 -21.45
CA ARG A 326 -24.54 23.54 -22.03
C ARG A 326 -24.79 24.99 -21.70
N GLU A 327 -24.81 25.82 -22.77
CA GLU A 327 -25.47 27.10 -22.82
C GLU A 327 -26.95 27.01 -22.41
#